data_656dab2448307c369f99c6a369b1cd4f
#
_entry.id   656dab2448307c369f99c6a369b1cd4f
#
_cell.length_a   1.000
_cell.length_b   1.000
_cell.length_c   1.000
_cell.angle_alpha   90.00
_cell.angle_beta   90.00
_cell.angle_gamma   90.00
#
_symmetry.space_group_name_H-M   'P 1'
#
loop_
_entity.id
_entity.type
_entity.pdbx_description
1 polymer ?
#
loop_
_entity_poly.entity_id
_entity_poly.type
_entity_poly.pdbx_seq_one_letter_code
_entity_poly.pdbx_strand_id
1 'polypeptide(L)'
;MTLPEKPAKTPTADVVAMAWDSFALPPPKPRTSPSGRSFVSLPTYLWVDSSSWKPRHAQASVDGQTVTMTGVPQRVDWSLGEGGTTCIGPGVPYLSGGPPSGCAYTYRRAGSYAVTATVYYTVNWLCSGACDAPSGSYGTFPTSGSTRLTVREIQTRTTS
;
A
#
# COMPACT_ATOMS: atom_id res chain seq x y z
N MET A 1 -19.44 6.46 -54.46
CA MET A 1 -18.27 7.02 -53.78
C MET A 1 -18.61 7.15 -52.30
N THR A 2 -18.03 6.29 -51.48
CA THR A 2 -18.23 6.36 -50.05
C THR A 2 -17.31 7.42 -49.45
N LEU A 3 -17.88 8.37 -48.73
CA LEU A 3 -17.10 9.33 -47.96
C LEU A 3 -16.30 8.59 -46.89
N PRO A 4 -15.04 8.97 -46.66
CA PRO A 4 -14.29 8.37 -45.55
C PRO A 4 -15.03 8.64 -44.25
N GLU A 5 -15.27 7.60 -43.50
CA GLU A 5 -15.85 7.73 -42.18
C GLU A 5 -14.91 8.54 -41.30
N LYS A 6 -15.51 9.47 -40.55
CA LYS A 6 -14.79 10.22 -39.54
C LYS A 6 -14.19 9.19 -38.54
N PRO A 7 -12.89 9.27 -38.22
CA PRO A 7 -12.32 8.36 -37.24
C PRO A 7 -13.15 8.39 -35.97
N ALA A 8 -13.46 7.21 -35.44
CA ALA A 8 -14.17 7.12 -34.18
C ALA A 8 -13.33 7.81 -33.10
N LYS A 9 -13.99 8.60 -32.26
CA LYS A 9 -13.37 9.23 -31.13
C LYS A 9 -12.80 8.14 -30.20
N THR A 10 -11.61 8.38 -29.67
CA THR A 10 -11.01 7.47 -28.68
C THR A 10 -11.92 7.38 -27.47
N PRO A 11 -12.36 6.18 -27.07
CA PRO A 11 -13.14 6.02 -25.86
C PRO A 11 -12.37 6.48 -24.63
N THR A 12 -13.04 7.10 -23.67
CA THR A 12 -12.41 7.51 -22.41
C THR A 12 -11.80 6.33 -21.68
N ALA A 13 -12.41 5.13 -21.77
CA ALA A 13 -11.86 3.92 -21.17
C ALA A 13 -10.45 3.58 -21.68
N ASP A 14 -10.17 3.87 -22.96
CA ASP A 14 -8.83 3.64 -23.51
C ASP A 14 -7.80 4.62 -22.95
N VAL A 15 -8.21 5.87 -22.72
CA VAL A 15 -7.34 6.87 -22.09
C VAL A 15 -7.09 6.52 -20.63
N VAL A 16 -8.10 5.97 -19.94
CA VAL A 16 -7.94 5.44 -18.58
C VAL A 16 -6.91 4.31 -18.56
N ALA A 17 -6.98 3.38 -19.51
CA ALA A 17 -6.01 2.30 -19.62
C ALA A 17 -4.58 2.82 -19.84
N MET A 18 -4.43 3.89 -20.64
CA MET A 18 -3.14 4.53 -20.85
C MET A 18 -2.60 5.16 -19.56
N ALA A 19 -3.47 5.82 -18.78
CA ALA A 19 -3.09 6.38 -17.49
C ALA A 19 -2.64 5.27 -16.52
N TRP A 20 -3.36 4.15 -16.53
CA TRP A 20 -2.99 2.97 -15.73
C TRP A 20 -1.60 2.43 -16.10
N ASP A 21 -1.26 2.39 -17.38
CA ASP A 21 0.04 1.91 -17.83
C ASP A 21 1.21 2.74 -17.31
N SER A 22 0.97 4.01 -17.03
CA SER A 22 1.98 4.89 -16.43
C SER A 22 1.83 5.03 -14.91
N PHE A 23 0.83 4.38 -14.33
CA PHE A 23 0.56 4.43 -12.90
C PHE A 23 1.45 3.42 -12.16
N ALA A 24 2.14 3.89 -11.13
CA ALA A 24 3.04 3.04 -10.36
C ALA A 24 2.65 3.06 -8.87
N LEU A 25 2.50 1.87 -8.31
CA LEU A 25 2.34 1.67 -6.87
C LEU A 25 3.66 1.09 -6.34
N PRO A 26 4.54 1.91 -5.75
CA PRO A 26 5.81 1.41 -5.27
C PRO A 26 5.61 0.48 -4.09
N PRO A 27 6.45 -0.56 -3.94
CA PRO A 27 6.37 -1.45 -2.78
C PRO A 27 6.55 -0.65 -1.49
N PRO A 28 5.74 -0.92 -0.46
CA PRO A 28 5.92 -0.28 0.82
C PRO A 28 7.20 -0.76 1.50
N LYS A 29 7.75 0.07 2.37
CA LYS A 29 8.90 -0.27 3.20
C LYS A 29 8.41 -0.56 4.61
N PRO A 30 8.26 -1.85 5.00
CA PRO A 30 7.80 -2.19 6.33
C PRO A 30 8.88 -1.92 7.38
N ARG A 31 8.45 -1.42 8.52
CA ARG A 31 9.29 -1.13 9.67
C ARG A 31 8.72 -1.82 10.90
N THR A 32 9.59 -2.22 11.78
CA THR A 32 9.21 -2.84 13.05
C THR A 32 9.96 -2.18 14.20
N SER A 33 9.37 -2.23 15.37
CA SER A 33 10.07 -1.89 16.60
C SER A 33 9.81 -2.98 17.64
N PRO A 34 10.86 -3.63 18.14
CA PRO A 34 12.29 -3.44 17.85
C PRO A 34 12.62 -3.72 16.37
N SER A 35 13.62 -3.02 15.86
CA SER A 35 14.00 -3.15 14.46
C SER A 35 14.72 -4.47 14.16
N GLY A 36 14.15 -5.25 13.24
CA GLY A 36 14.72 -6.52 12.79
C GLY A 36 14.68 -7.64 13.80
N ARG A 37 14.28 -7.37 15.02
CA ARG A 37 14.20 -8.37 16.10
C ARG A 37 13.07 -8.04 17.06
N SER A 38 12.53 -9.05 17.69
CA SER A 38 11.51 -8.90 18.71
C SER A 38 11.57 -10.08 19.69
N PHE A 39 10.63 -10.11 20.61
CA PHE A 39 10.56 -11.15 21.63
C PHE A 39 9.15 -11.74 21.70
N VAL A 40 9.09 -13.03 21.99
CA VAL A 40 7.82 -13.72 22.26
C VAL A 40 7.10 -13.03 23.42
N SER A 41 5.80 -12.89 23.30
CA SER A 41 4.91 -12.30 24.31
C SER A 41 5.06 -10.79 24.53
N LEU A 42 5.91 -10.13 23.78
CA LEU A 42 5.99 -8.66 23.77
C LEU A 42 5.46 -8.11 22.47
N PRO A 43 4.79 -6.95 22.50
CA PRO A 43 4.27 -6.37 21.27
C PRO A 43 5.39 -5.93 20.34
N THR A 44 5.25 -6.28 19.07
CA THR A 44 6.06 -5.75 17.98
C THR A 44 5.26 -4.69 17.27
N TYR A 45 5.74 -3.46 17.25
CA TYR A 45 5.05 -2.35 16.60
C TYR A 45 5.38 -2.31 15.12
N LEU A 46 4.38 -2.01 14.29
CA LEU A 46 4.44 -2.13 12.85
C LEU A 46 4.05 -0.81 12.21
N TRP A 47 4.82 -0.37 11.23
CA TRP A 47 4.43 0.77 10.40
C TRP A 47 5.11 0.66 9.04
N VAL A 48 4.64 1.45 8.08
CA VAL A 48 5.32 1.63 6.81
C VAL A 48 5.90 3.04 6.74
N ASP A 49 7.00 3.20 6.01
CA ASP A 49 7.60 4.52 5.83
C ASP A 49 6.55 5.50 5.30
N SER A 50 6.69 6.77 5.68
CA SER A 50 5.79 7.83 5.20
C SER A 50 5.77 7.92 3.68
N SER A 51 6.88 7.60 3.01
CA SER A 51 6.94 7.52 1.55
C SER A 51 6.06 6.41 0.97
N SER A 52 5.66 5.43 1.78
CA SER A 52 4.81 4.31 1.39
C SER A 52 3.33 4.58 1.64
N TRP A 53 2.98 5.77 2.12
CA TRP A 53 1.60 6.13 2.47
C TRP A 53 1.25 7.50 1.93
N LYS A 54 1.31 7.64 0.62
CA LYS A 54 1.00 8.89 -0.08
C LYS A 54 0.10 8.62 -1.27
N PRO A 55 -0.80 9.53 -1.60
CA PRO A 55 -1.52 9.42 -2.86
C PRO A 55 -0.57 9.33 -4.04
N ARG A 56 -0.94 8.53 -5.02
CA ARG A 56 -0.19 8.34 -6.27
C ARG A 56 -1.06 8.82 -7.42
N HIS A 57 -0.41 9.39 -8.43
CA HIS A 57 -1.09 9.96 -9.57
C HIS A 57 -0.45 9.54 -10.87
N ALA A 58 -1.27 9.43 -11.90
CA ALA A 58 -0.82 9.29 -13.27
C ALA A 58 -1.80 10.05 -14.19
N GLN A 59 -1.33 10.43 -15.35
CA GLN A 59 -2.13 11.21 -16.28
C GLN A 59 -1.86 10.75 -17.70
N ALA A 60 -2.91 10.73 -18.53
CA ALA A 60 -2.81 10.49 -19.95
C ALA A 60 -3.72 11.47 -20.70
N SER A 61 -3.28 11.92 -21.86
CA SER A 61 -4.04 12.84 -22.69
C SER A 61 -4.06 12.34 -24.12
N VAL A 62 -5.25 12.21 -24.68
CA VAL A 62 -5.48 11.78 -26.07
C VAL A 62 -6.75 12.43 -26.58
N ASP A 63 -6.73 12.94 -27.82
CA ASP A 63 -7.91 13.44 -28.51
C ASP A 63 -8.73 14.46 -27.72
N GLY A 64 -8.05 15.42 -27.06
CA GLY A 64 -8.73 16.42 -26.28
C GLY A 64 -9.30 15.92 -24.95
N GLN A 65 -8.95 14.72 -24.54
CA GLN A 65 -9.29 14.14 -23.24
C GLN A 65 -8.06 14.09 -22.38
N THR A 66 -8.18 14.44 -21.10
CA THR A 66 -7.13 14.27 -20.10
C THR A 66 -7.70 13.47 -18.94
N VAL A 67 -7.16 12.27 -18.73
CA VAL A 67 -7.51 11.43 -17.59
C VAL A 67 -6.44 11.56 -16.52
N THR A 68 -6.86 11.91 -15.30
CA THR A 68 -6.00 11.91 -14.13
C THR A 68 -6.44 10.78 -13.22
N MET A 69 -5.53 9.83 -13.00
CA MET A 69 -5.76 8.67 -12.15
C MET A 69 -5.12 8.93 -10.79
N THR A 70 -5.85 8.66 -9.73
CA THR A 70 -5.38 8.88 -8.36
C THR A 70 -5.59 7.62 -7.54
N GLY A 71 -4.54 7.15 -6.90
CA GLY A 71 -4.58 6.06 -5.94
C GLY A 71 -4.37 6.61 -4.53
N VAL A 72 -5.28 6.25 -3.61
CA VAL A 72 -5.21 6.68 -2.22
C VAL A 72 -5.07 5.44 -1.35
N PRO A 73 -4.03 5.38 -0.50
CA PRO A 73 -3.85 4.24 0.39
C PRO A 73 -4.97 4.19 1.43
N GLN A 74 -5.48 2.98 1.69
CA GLN A 74 -6.63 2.77 2.57
C GLN A 74 -6.29 1.97 3.82
N ARG A 75 -5.48 0.93 3.67
CA ARG A 75 -5.15 0.03 4.76
C ARG A 75 -3.86 -0.70 4.48
N VAL A 76 -3.29 -1.29 5.52
CA VAL A 76 -2.15 -2.20 5.40
C VAL A 76 -2.56 -3.55 5.99
N ASP A 77 -2.45 -4.60 5.18
CA ASP A 77 -2.55 -5.96 5.66
C ASP A 77 -1.15 -6.47 5.98
N TRP A 78 -0.94 -6.91 7.20
CA TRP A 78 0.34 -7.41 7.67
C TRP A 78 0.32 -8.92 7.73
N SER A 79 1.24 -9.57 7.02
CA SER A 79 1.51 -10.98 7.11
C SER A 79 2.80 -11.16 7.89
N LEU A 80 2.74 -11.88 9.00
CA LEU A 80 3.79 -11.87 10.01
C LEU A 80 4.47 -13.22 10.20
N GLY A 81 4.14 -14.20 9.36
CA GLY A 81 4.72 -15.52 9.39
C GLY A 81 3.98 -16.52 10.26
N GLU A 82 3.52 -16.16 11.45
CA GLU A 82 2.66 -17.02 12.27
C GLU A 82 1.21 -16.55 12.31
N GLY A 83 0.95 -15.36 11.83
CA GLY A 83 -0.37 -14.75 11.79
C GLY A 83 -0.31 -13.42 11.07
N GLY A 84 -1.32 -12.61 11.24
CA GLY A 84 -1.38 -11.31 10.61
C GLY A 84 -2.33 -10.37 11.31
N THR A 85 -2.33 -9.14 10.87
CA THR A 85 -3.24 -8.11 11.34
C THR A 85 -3.50 -7.10 10.24
N THR A 86 -4.62 -6.43 10.30
CA THR A 86 -4.98 -5.36 9.36
C THR A 86 -5.02 -4.05 10.11
N CYS A 87 -4.35 -3.05 9.58
CA CYS A 87 -4.32 -1.72 10.17
C CYS A 87 -4.89 -0.69 9.21
N ILE A 88 -5.78 0.16 9.70
CA ILE A 88 -6.33 1.27 8.94
C ILE A 88 -5.38 2.45 9.09
N GLY A 89 -4.41 2.53 8.20
CA GLY A 89 -3.40 3.56 8.23
C GLY A 89 -1.99 2.99 8.18
N PRO A 90 -0.99 3.86 8.10
CA PRO A 90 0.40 3.44 7.94
C PRO A 90 1.04 2.87 9.20
N GLY A 91 0.39 3.02 10.35
CA GLY A 91 1.04 2.84 11.64
C GLY A 91 1.81 4.09 12.05
N VAL A 92 2.32 4.09 13.26
CA VAL A 92 3.08 5.22 13.81
C VAL A 92 4.46 4.71 14.21
N PRO A 93 5.55 5.40 13.82
CA PRO A 93 6.88 5.02 14.27
C PRO A 93 6.94 4.98 15.80
N TYR A 94 7.58 3.93 16.32
CA TYR A 94 7.78 3.82 17.75
C TYR A 94 8.78 4.89 18.20
N LEU A 95 8.36 5.70 19.15
CA LEU A 95 9.20 6.72 19.76
C LEU A 95 9.48 6.34 21.22
N SER A 96 10.66 6.65 21.69
CA SER A 96 11.03 6.46 23.08
C SER A 96 10.13 7.33 23.98
N GLY A 97 9.52 6.71 24.98
CA GLY A 97 8.58 7.40 25.87
C GLY A 97 7.18 6.83 25.86
N GLY A 98 6.93 5.84 25.07
CA GLY A 98 5.66 5.12 25.09
C GLY A 98 5.26 4.60 23.72
N PRO A 99 4.55 3.48 23.68
CA PRO A 99 4.10 2.92 22.41
C PRO A 99 3.05 3.84 21.82
N PRO A 100 3.09 4.07 20.50
CA PRO A 100 1.97 4.66 19.83
C PRO A 100 0.78 3.73 19.92
N SER A 101 -0.39 4.27 20.04
CA SER A 101 -1.61 3.50 19.82
C SER A 101 -1.63 3.08 18.35
N GLY A 102 -1.89 1.84 18.04
CA GLY A 102 -2.07 1.45 16.66
C GLY A 102 -1.61 0.04 16.34
N CYS A 103 -0.88 -0.08 15.27
CA CYS A 103 -0.59 -1.33 14.62
C CYS A 103 0.50 -2.11 15.35
N ALA A 104 0.16 -3.27 15.91
CA ALA A 104 1.10 -4.11 16.64
C ALA A 104 0.69 -5.58 16.54
N TYR A 105 1.66 -6.46 16.74
CA TYR A 105 1.44 -7.90 16.79
C TYR A 105 2.33 -8.52 17.85
N THR A 106 1.78 -9.48 18.59
CA THR A 106 2.54 -10.20 19.62
C THR A 106 2.78 -11.64 19.18
N TYR A 107 4.05 -11.97 18.96
CA TYR A 107 4.45 -13.32 18.54
C TYR A 107 4.34 -14.31 19.69
N ARG A 108 3.92 -15.53 19.37
CA ARG A 108 3.78 -16.61 20.32
C ARG A 108 4.97 -17.58 20.28
N ARG A 109 5.68 -17.62 19.15
CA ARG A 109 6.79 -18.55 18.94
C ARG A 109 8.02 -17.82 18.44
N ALA A 110 9.18 -18.22 18.94
CA ALA A 110 10.45 -17.77 18.41
C ALA A 110 10.65 -18.31 17.00
N GLY A 111 11.36 -17.56 16.19
CA GLY A 111 11.65 -17.94 14.81
C GLY A 111 12.13 -16.77 13.99
N SER A 112 12.47 -17.05 12.75
CA SER A 112 12.79 -16.05 11.76
C SER A 112 11.61 -15.92 10.80
N TYR A 113 11.05 -14.73 10.71
CA TYR A 113 9.83 -14.50 9.97
C TYR A 113 10.05 -13.47 8.85
N ALA A 114 9.35 -13.66 7.75
CA ALA A 114 9.18 -12.60 6.76
C ALA A 114 7.99 -11.76 7.19
N VAL A 115 8.20 -10.46 7.36
CA VAL A 115 7.14 -9.51 7.67
C VAL A 115 6.79 -8.80 6.38
N THR A 116 5.57 -9.02 5.89
CA THR A 116 5.09 -8.46 4.64
C THR A 116 3.99 -7.47 4.91
N ALA A 117 4.17 -6.24 4.43
CA ALA A 117 3.14 -5.23 4.44
C ALA A 117 2.52 -5.14 3.05
N THR A 118 1.21 -5.25 2.96
CA THR A 118 0.46 -5.04 1.71
C THR A 118 -0.41 -3.81 1.89
N VAL A 119 -0.10 -2.77 1.14
CA VAL A 119 -0.88 -1.53 1.13
C VAL A 119 -1.91 -1.61 0.02
N TYR A 120 -3.16 -1.37 0.37
CA TYR A 120 -4.26 -1.35 -0.60
C TYR A 120 -4.62 0.07 -0.95
N TYR A 121 -4.58 0.37 -2.24
CA TYR A 121 -4.92 1.68 -2.80
C TYR A 121 -6.27 1.61 -3.48
N THR A 122 -7.14 2.55 -3.16
CA THR A 122 -8.36 2.77 -3.95
C THR A 122 -8.00 3.71 -5.09
N VAL A 123 -8.27 3.28 -6.32
CA VAL A 123 -7.89 3.99 -7.53
C VAL A 123 -9.13 4.51 -8.22
N ASN A 124 -9.17 5.81 -8.43
CA ASN A 124 -10.25 6.51 -9.14
C ASN A 124 -9.64 7.39 -10.22
N TRP A 125 -10.46 7.78 -11.19
CA TRP A 125 -10.00 8.66 -12.26
C TRP A 125 -11.01 9.76 -12.55
N LEU A 126 -10.49 10.87 -13.03
CA LEU A 126 -11.27 12.01 -13.53
C LEU A 126 -10.83 12.29 -14.95
N CYS A 127 -11.79 12.64 -15.79
CA CYS A 127 -11.52 13.03 -17.16
C CYS A 127 -11.99 14.45 -17.40
N SER A 128 -11.14 15.27 -18.01
CA SER A 128 -11.45 16.61 -18.43
C SER A 128 -11.34 16.73 -19.95
N GLY A 129 -12.15 17.61 -20.53
CA GLY A 129 -12.19 17.81 -21.97
C GLY A 129 -13.31 17.02 -22.63
N ALA A 130 -13.03 16.49 -23.82
CA ALA A 130 -14.04 15.85 -24.66
C ALA A 130 -14.29 14.39 -24.28
N CYS A 131 -14.62 14.15 -23.03
CA CYS A 131 -14.76 12.80 -22.45
C CYS A 131 -16.18 12.25 -22.67
N ASP A 132 -16.29 10.93 -22.89
CA ASP A 132 -17.59 10.27 -22.90
C ASP A 132 -18.07 9.92 -21.47
N ALA A 133 -17.16 9.96 -20.49
CA ALA A 133 -17.47 9.82 -19.08
C ALA A 133 -16.57 10.75 -18.26
N PRO A 134 -17.10 11.44 -17.22
CA PRO A 134 -16.31 12.43 -16.47
C PRO A 134 -15.43 11.83 -15.38
N SER A 135 -15.78 10.64 -14.89
CA SER A 135 -15.07 10.02 -13.77
C SER A 135 -15.46 8.56 -13.64
N GLY A 136 -14.70 7.85 -12.85
CA GLY A 136 -15.03 6.46 -12.55
C GLY A 136 -14.12 5.89 -11.46
N SER A 137 -14.51 4.72 -10.97
CA SER A 137 -13.70 3.91 -10.08
C SER A 137 -12.92 2.91 -10.93
N TYR A 138 -11.61 2.76 -10.65
CA TYR A 138 -10.80 1.75 -11.33
C TYR A 138 -10.68 0.48 -10.49
N GLY A 139 -10.83 0.59 -9.18
CA GLY A 139 -10.80 -0.53 -8.25
C GLY A 139 -9.82 -0.34 -7.12
N THR A 140 -9.56 -1.43 -6.40
CA THR A 140 -8.63 -1.47 -5.28
C THR A 140 -7.47 -2.38 -5.63
N PHE A 141 -6.24 -1.89 -5.46
CA PHE A 141 -5.04 -2.60 -5.88
C PHE A 141 -4.00 -2.67 -4.77
N PRO A 142 -3.39 -3.85 -4.58
CA PRO A 142 -2.36 -4.04 -3.56
C PRO A 142 -0.95 -3.77 -4.10
N THR A 143 -0.07 -3.39 -3.19
CA THR A 143 1.38 -3.44 -3.41
C THR A 143 2.03 -3.91 -2.13
N SER A 144 3.01 -4.79 -2.24
CA SER A 144 3.60 -5.46 -1.08
C SER A 144 5.10 -5.25 -1.01
N GLY A 145 5.60 -5.20 0.22
CA GLY A 145 7.02 -5.18 0.51
C GLY A 145 7.29 -5.97 1.79
N SER A 146 8.49 -6.51 1.91
CA SER A 146 8.84 -7.40 3.02
C SER A 146 10.14 -7.00 3.70
N THR A 147 10.24 -7.38 4.96
CA THR A 147 11.48 -7.30 5.74
C THR A 147 11.61 -8.56 6.60
N ARG A 148 12.76 -8.77 7.15
CA ARG A 148 13.03 -9.91 8.03
C ARG A 148 12.91 -9.51 9.48
N LEU A 149 12.37 -10.42 10.29
CA LEU A 149 12.25 -10.25 11.73
C LEU A 149 12.66 -11.53 12.44
N THR A 150 13.58 -11.44 13.37
CA THR A 150 13.96 -12.54 14.24
C THR A 150 13.28 -12.35 15.59
N VAL A 151 12.49 -13.35 15.99
CA VAL A 151 11.78 -13.35 17.28
C VAL A 151 12.45 -14.36 18.20
N ARG A 152 12.80 -13.92 19.38
CA ARG A 152 13.49 -14.74 20.38
C ARG A 152 12.66 -14.84 21.65
N GLU A 153 12.91 -15.87 22.42
CA GLU A 153 12.36 -15.97 23.76
C GLU A 153 13.16 -15.12 24.72
N ILE A 154 12.44 -14.50 25.67
CA ILE A 154 13.10 -13.78 26.76
C ILE A 154 13.62 -14.81 27.74
N GLN A 155 14.93 -14.83 27.96
CA GLN A 155 15.53 -15.64 28.98
C GLN A 155 15.61 -14.84 30.26
N THR A 156 14.87 -15.28 31.26
CA THR A 156 15.02 -14.75 32.62
C THR A 156 16.10 -15.55 33.31
N ARG A 157 17.17 -14.87 33.77
CA ARG A 157 18.12 -15.46 34.66
C ARG A 157 17.53 -15.45 36.07
N THR A 158 17.33 -16.64 36.60
CA THR A 158 17.13 -16.78 38.03
C THR A 158 18.51 -16.79 38.70
N THR A 159 18.78 -15.78 39.49
CA THR A 159 19.90 -15.81 40.44
C THR A 159 19.41 -16.51 41.69
N SER A 160 19.94 -17.65 41.93
CA SER A 160 19.76 -18.34 43.24
C SER A 160 20.74 -17.79 44.24
#